data_4383944855f2943cf17991d403c717ba
#
_entry.id   4383944855f2943cf17991d403c717ba
#
_cell.length_a   1.000
_cell.length_b   1.000
_cell.length_c   1.000
_cell.angle_alpha   90.00
_cell.angle_beta   90.00
_cell.angle_gamma   90.00
#
_symmetry.space_group_name_H-M   'P 1'
#
loop_
_entity.id
_entity.type
_entity.pdbx_description
1 polymer ?
#
loop_
_entity_poly.entity_id
_entity_poly.type
_entity_poly.pdbx_seq_one_letter_code
_entity_poly.pdbx_strand_id
1 'polypeptide(L)'
;LRNASELDEDVLAKLDALVPFAPLHQPVALAFARAARLRWPQARQGVAFDTDFHVTLAPWSQRLPIPEAWDALGVRRYGFHGLAFASALRVVASQDAGILRSRAVFAHLGGGCSVCAVEDGRSRDTTMALTPLGGIPSPTRSGDLDPGALLYLLRHERLDAQAIEDGLSRTAGLAGIAGHGDMRVLLADPGPQAQLAVDLFAVRIAQSIAAMATGIGGLDHVVFSGGIGHRAPGLRARIIARLGWLGLALAPDDNDAGATRIDAASGPAIWNVA
;
A
#
# COMPACT_ATOMS: atom_id res chain seq x y z
N LEU A 1 -15.22 10.79 7.55
CA LEU A 1 -14.47 12.01 7.25
C LEU A 1 -13.93 11.91 5.83
N ARG A 2 -14.05 12.97 5.06
CA ARG A 2 -13.56 13.11 3.67
C ARG A 2 -13.02 14.52 3.50
N ASN A 3 -12.00 14.67 2.66
CA ASN A 3 -11.27 15.92 2.39
C ASN A 3 -10.49 16.44 3.62
N ALA A 4 -9.41 17.18 3.34
CA ALA A 4 -8.69 17.88 4.39
C ALA A 4 -9.65 18.81 5.15
N SER A 5 -9.60 18.78 6.46
CA SER A 5 -10.51 19.51 7.35
C SER A 5 -9.74 20.29 8.40
N GLU A 6 -10.33 21.32 8.96
CA GLU A 6 -9.81 21.94 10.18
C GLU A 6 -9.95 20.97 11.35
N LEU A 7 -8.92 20.90 12.19
CA LEU A 7 -8.85 19.99 13.33
C LEU A 7 -9.52 20.64 14.54
N ASP A 8 -10.82 20.44 14.69
CA ASP A 8 -11.61 20.84 15.86
C ASP A 8 -11.92 19.66 16.79
N GLU A 9 -12.66 19.90 17.87
CA GLU A 9 -13.04 18.86 18.84
C GLU A 9 -13.97 17.81 18.22
N ASP A 10 -14.87 18.20 17.32
CA ASP A 10 -15.79 17.30 16.65
C ASP A 10 -15.04 16.35 15.70
N VAL A 11 -14.06 16.86 14.96
CA VAL A 11 -13.18 16.04 14.12
C VAL A 11 -12.33 15.09 14.98
N LEU A 12 -11.77 15.56 16.11
CA LEU A 12 -11.03 14.70 17.04
C LEU A 12 -11.89 13.56 17.57
N ALA A 13 -13.11 13.84 18.02
CA ALA A 13 -14.02 12.82 18.52
C ALA A 13 -14.39 11.77 17.44
N LYS A 14 -14.62 12.22 16.20
CA LYS A 14 -14.84 11.32 15.07
C LYS A 14 -13.62 10.45 14.77
N LEU A 15 -12.42 11.01 14.87
CA LEU A 15 -11.17 10.28 14.67
C LEU A 15 -10.91 9.25 15.79
N ASP A 16 -11.25 9.57 17.05
CA ASP A 16 -11.19 8.60 18.15
C ASP A 16 -12.06 7.37 17.89
N ALA A 17 -13.26 7.57 17.37
CA ALA A 17 -14.18 6.48 17.02
C ALA A 17 -13.65 5.58 15.89
N LEU A 18 -12.65 6.04 15.12
CA LEU A 18 -12.02 5.27 14.04
C LEU A 18 -10.77 4.49 14.47
N VAL A 19 -10.35 4.58 15.73
CA VAL A 19 -9.19 3.84 16.25
C VAL A 19 -9.24 2.34 15.94
N PRO A 20 -10.38 1.63 16.05
CA PRO A 20 -10.45 0.20 15.73
C PRO A 20 -10.09 -0.16 14.29
N PHE A 21 -10.19 0.77 13.33
CA PHE A 21 -9.84 0.55 11.92
C PHE A 21 -8.34 0.70 11.63
N ALA A 22 -7.59 1.38 12.51
CA ALA A 22 -6.14 1.59 12.35
C ALA A 22 -5.45 1.64 13.73
N PRO A 23 -5.50 0.57 14.53
CA PRO A 23 -5.08 0.58 15.93
C PRO A 23 -3.58 0.87 16.13
N LEU A 24 -2.75 0.56 15.13
CA LEU A 24 -1.30 0.82 15.20
C LEU A 24 -0.91 2.27 14.87
N HIS A 25 -1.78 3.03 14.20
CA HIS A 25 -1.44 4.36 13.66
C HIS A 25 -2.27 5.46 14.28
N GLN A 26 -3.59 5.25 14.39
CA GLN A 26 -4.54 6.28 14.80
C GLN A 26 -4.29 6.82 16.22
N PRO A 27 -4.02 5.99 17.26
CA PRO A 27 -3.74 6.51 18.61
C PRO A 27 -2.54 7.46 18.66
N VAL A 28 -1.47 7.12 17.92
CA VAL A 28 -0.25 7.92 17.85
C VAL A 28 -0.53 9.26 17.15
N ALA A 29 -1.22 9.23 16.02
CA ALA A 29 -1.60 10.43 15.29
C ALA A 29 -2.47 11.37 16.13
N LEU A 30 -3.45 10.83 16.87
CA LEU A 30 -4.31 11.59 17.78
C LEU A 30 -3.54 12.19 18.94
N ALA A 31 -2.58 11.45 19.53
CA ALA A 31 -1.73 11.97 20.59
C ALA A 31 -0.91 13.18 20.10
N PHE A 32 -0.30 13.10 18.89
CA PHE A 32 0.40 14.22 18.28
C PHE A 32 -0.53 15.39 17.97
N ALA A 33 -1.73 15.14 17.44
CA ALA A 33 -2.71 16.18 17.16
C ALA A 33 -3.11 16.95 18.42
N ARG A 34 -3.39 16.24 19.53
CA ARG A 34 -3.70 16.86 20.82
C ARG A 34 -2.53 17.65 21.38
N ALA A 35 -1.33 17.08 21.32
CA ALA A 35 -0.12 17.77 21.79
C ALA A 35 0.15 19.05 20.98
N ALA A 36 -0.04 19.03 19.68
CA ALA A 36 0.09 20.20 18.81
C ALA A 36 -0.91 21.31 19.17
N ARG A 37 -2.18 20.94 19.43
CA ARG A 37 -3.21 21.90 19.86
C ARG A 37 -2.88 22.56 21.17
N LEU A 38 -2.38 21.80 22.13
CA LEU A 38 -1.93 22.35 23.41
C LEU A 38 -0.71 23.26 23.29
N ARG A 39 0.24 22.88 22.41
CA ARG A 39 1.51 23.61 22.26
C ARG A 39 1.35 24.89 21.44
N TRP A 40 0.46 24.90 20.46
CA TRP A 40 0.21 26.01 19.54
C TRP A 40 -1.29 26.33 19.41
N PRO A 41 -1.94 26.83 20.48
CA PRO A 41 -3.40 27.02 20.51
C PRO A 41 -3.89 28.08 19.53
N GLN A 42 -3.01 28.99 19.09
CA GLN A 42 -3.36 30.05 18.12
C GLN A 42 -3.07 29.64 16.66
N ALA A 43 -2.41 28.50 16.43
CA ALA A 43 -2.12 28.03 15.08
C ALA A 43 -3.36 27.37 14.47
N ARG A 44 -3.66 27.68 13.21
CA ARG A 44 -4.64 26.90 12.45
C ARG A 44 -4.06 25.49 12.22
N GLN A 45 -4.84 24.50 12.57
CA GLN A 45 -4.44 23.09 12.43
C GLN A 45 -5.40 22.38 11.49
N GLY A 46 -4.86 21.63 10.56
CA GLY A 46 -5.62 20.85 9.60
C GLY A 46 -5.24 19.38 9.65
N VAL A 47 -6.14 18.54 9.23
CA VAL A 47 -5.91 17.12 9.02
C VAL A 47 -6.14 16.76 7.56
N ALA A 48 -5.31 15.87 7.03
CA ALA A 48 -5.51 15.19 5.76
C ALA A 48 -5.63 13.69 6.02
N PHE A 49 -6.50 13.03 5.28
CA PHE A 49 -6.80 11.61 5.53
C PHE A 49 -6.12 10.73 4.48
N ASP A 50 -5.44 9.70 4.95
CA ASP A 50 -4.73 8.75 4.09
C ASP A 50 -5.68 7.95 3.18
N THR A 51 -6.95 7.94 3.50
CA THR A 51 -8.01 7.30 2.72
C THR A 51 -8.65 8.20 1.65
N ASP A 52 -8.36 9.51 1.64
CA ASP A 52 -9.05 10.48 0.78
C ASP A 52 -8.83 10.25 -0.71
N PHE A 53 -7.63 9.83 -1.10
CA PHE A 53 -7.31 9.50 -2.48
C PHE A 53 -8.21 8.38 -3.04
N HIS A 54 -8.73 7.53 -2.15
CA HIS A 54 -9.52 6.34 -2.47
C HIS A 54 -11.04 6.56 -2.45
N VAL A 55 -11.52 7.80 -2.27
CA VAL A 55 -12.98 8.09 -2.29
C VAL A 55 -13.62 7.83 -3.65
N THR A 56 -12.82 7.67 -4.69
CA THR A 56 -13.23 7.39 -6.07
C THR A 56 -13.12 5.91 -6.46
N LEU A 57 -12.89 5.02 -5.50
CA LEU A 57 -12.88 3.57 -5.74
C LEU A 57 -14.14 3.13 -6.49
N ALA A 58 -13.95 2.24 -7.46
CA ALA A 58 -15.07 1.64 -8.17
C ALA A 58 -15.98 0.86 -7.20
N PRO A 59 -17.30 0.82 -7.42
CA PRO A 59 -18.22 0.11 -6.52
C PRO A 59 -17.84 -1.35 -6.29
N TRP A 60 -17.37 -2.06 -7.31
CA TRP A 60 -16.92 -3.45 -7.25
C TRP A 60 -15.61 -3.62 -6.45
N SER A 61 -14.77 -2.59 -6.35
CA SER A 61 -13.59 -2.58 -5.49
C SER A 61 -13.95 -2.24 -4.04
N GLN A 62 -14.82 -1.25 -3.83
CA GLN A 62 -15.19 -0.80 -2.50
C GLN A 62 -15.96 -1.87 -1.71
N ARG A 63 -16.90 -2.57 -2.38
CA ARG A 63 -17.72 -3.62 -1.79
C ARG A 63 -16.92 -4.89 -1.60
N LEU A 64 -16.93 -5.47 -0.40
CA LEU A 64 -16.41 -6.81 -0.15
C LEU A 64 -17.51 -7.86 -0.36
N PRO A 65 -17.19 -9.08 -0.83
CA PRO A 65 -18.17 -10.15 -1.01
C PRO A 65 -18.53 -10.82 0.33
N ILE A 66 -19.15 -10.07 1.22
CA ILE A 66 -19.55 -10.45 2.57
C ILE A 66 -21.06 -10.23 2.77
N PRO A 67 -21.67 -10.82 3.83
CA PRO A 67 -23.07 -10.58 4.16
C PRO A 67 -23.39 -9.09 4.25
N GLU A 68 -24.60 -8.71 3.80
CA GLU A 68 -25.06 -7.32 3.80
C GLU A 68 -25.05 -6.69 5.19
N ALA A 69 -25.37 -7.46 6.22
CA ALA A 69 -25.33 -7.01 7.60
C ALA A 69 -23.93 -6.53 8.04
N TRP A 70 -22.87 -7.13 7.50
CA TRP A 70 -21.52 -6.70 7.82
C TRP A 70 -21.10 -5.44 7.02
N ASP A 71 -21.54 -5.34 5.77
CA ASP A 71 -21.32 -4.11 5.00
C ASP A 71 -22.04 -2.92 5.65
N ALA A 72 -23.25 -3.13 6.20
CA ALA A 72 -23.98 -2.11 6.94
C ALA A 72 -23.23 -1.61 8.19
N LEU A 73 -22.34 -2.44 8.77
CA LEU A 73 -21.41 -2.03 9.84
C LEU A 73 -20.19 -1.26 9.32
N GLY A 74 -20.08 -1.03 8.01
CA GLY A 74 -18.95 -0.33 7.40
C GLY A 74 -17.76 -1.23 7.06
N VAL A 75 -17.92 -2.56 7.05
CA VAL A 75 -16.86 -3.51 6.66
C VAL A 75 -16.71 -3.50 5.13
N ARG A 76 -15.88 -2.61 4.63
CA ARG A 76 -15.63 -2.38 3.19
C ARG A 76 -14.18 -1.95 2.94
N ARG A 77 -13.80 -1.81 1.69
CA ARG A 77 -12.50 -1.27 1.33
C ARG A 77 -12.50 0.25 1.47
N TYR A 78 -11.56 0.78 2.25
CA TYR A 78 -11.27 2.21 2.36
C TYR A 78 -10.00 2.60 1.61
N GLY A 79 -8.97 1.74 1.65
CA GLY A 79 -7.66 2.00 1.09
C GLY A 79 -6.80 2.89 2.00
N PHE A 80 -5.48 2.79 1.83
CA PHE A 80 -4.48 3.53 2.61
C PHE A 80 -3.34 3.97 1.70
N HIS A 81 -2.37 4.70 2.24
CA HIS A 81 -1.27 5.34 1.51
C HIS A 81 -1.76 6.37 0.45
N GLY A 82 -2.96 6.89 0.61
CA GLY A 82 -3.55 7.84 -0.35
C GLY A 82 -2.76 9.12 -0.50
N LEU A 83 -2.16 9.64 0.58
CA LEU A 83 -1.28 10.80 0.53
C LEU A 83 -0.01 10.52 -0.28
N ALA A 84 0.57 9.31 -0.13
CA ALA A 84 1.74 8.88 -0.88
C ALA A 84 1.41 8.72 -2.38
N PHE A 85 0.29 8.09 -2.72
CA PHE A 85 -0.16 7.94 -4.10
C PHE A 85 -0.46 9.29 -4.76
N ALA A 86 -1.16 10.19 -4.08
CA ALA A 86 -1.41 11.54 -4.57
C ALA A 86 -0.12 12.34 -4.78
N SER A 87 0.87 12.16 -3.92
CA SER A 87 2.19 12.78 -4.06
C SER A 87 2.94 12.23 -5.26
N ALA A 88 3.02 10.90 -5.39
CA ALA A 88 3.69 10.24 -6.51
C ALA A 88 3.04 10.61 -7.85
N LEU A 89 1.70 10.66 -7.91
CA LEU A 89 0.97 11.09 -9.09
C LEU A 89 1.36 12.52 -9.50
N ARG A 90 1.44 13.46 -8.54
CA ARG A 90 1.86 14.84 -8.82
C ARG A 90 3.29 14.92 -9.33
N VAL A 91 4.22 14.13 -8.75
CA VAL A 91 5.61 14.09 -9.20
C VAL A 91 5.70 13.60 -10.64
N VAL A 92 5.03 12.49 -10.99
CA VAL A 92 5.04 12.00 -12.37
C VAL A 92 4.34 12.98 -13.31
N ALA A 93 3.19 13.54 -12.92
CA ALA A 93 2.44 14.50 -13.73
C ALA A 93 3.23 15.79 -14.04
N SER A 94 4.19 16.18 -13.21
CA SER A 94 5.09 17.31 -13.46
C SER A 94 6.11 17.01 -14.59
N GLN A 95 6.36 15.74 -14.89
CA GLN A 95 7.27 15.29 -15.95
C GLN A 95 6.52 14.78 -17.19
N ASP A 96 5.39 14.11 -16.97
CA ASP A 96 4.50 13.58 -17.98
C ASP A 96 3.03 13.80 -17.56
N ALA A 97 2.44 14.89 -18.02
CA ALA A 97 1.05 15.22 -17.74
C ALA A 97 0.06 14.21 -18.35
N GLY A 98 0.49 13.36 -19.27
CA GLY A 98 -0.31 12.28 -19.87
C GLY A 98 -0.82 11.28 -18.84
N ILE A 99 -0.08 11.08 -17.72
CA ILE A 99 -0.49 10.17 -16.64
C ILE A 99 -1.87 10.52 -16.05
N LEU A 100 -2.28 11.79 -16.09
CA LEU A 100 -3.59 12.24 -15.59
C LEU A 100 -4.77 11.82 -16.46
N ARG A 101 -4.52 11.22 -17.65
CA ARG A 101 -5.51 10.72 -18.60
C ARG A 101 -5.21 9.30 -19.07
N SER A 102 -4.54 8.53 -18.23
CA SER A 102 -4.03 7.21 -18.54
C SER A 102 -4.37 6.21 -17.44
N ARG A 103 -4.02 4.94 -17.70
CA ARG A 103 -4.15 3.83 -16.77
C ARG A 103 -2.81 3.57 -16.11
N ALA A 104 -2.71 3.85 -14.83
CA ALA A 104 -1.48 3.72 -14.07
C ALA A 104 -1.65 2.79 -12.87
N VAL A 105 -0.63 2.02 -12.56
CA VAL A 105 -0.58 1.23 -11.33
C VAL A 105 0.58 1.71 -10.47
N PHE A 106 0.26 2.10 -9.25
CA PHE A 106 1.20 2.59 -8.26
C PHE A 106 1.52 1.49 -7.25
N ALA A 107 2.79 1.23 -7.02
CA ALA A 107 3.30 0.32 -5.98
C ALA A 107 4.06 1.13 -4.94
N HIS A 108 3.41 1.43 -3.81
CA HIS A 108 4.05 2.06 -2.65
C HIS A 108 4.62 0.97 -1.75
N LEU A 109 5.95 0.88 -1.65
CA LEU A 109 6.66 -0.16 -0.94
C LEU A 109 7.56 0.45 0.14
N GLY A 110 7.18 0.29 1.39
CA GLY A 110 7.85 0.86 2.56
C GLY A 110 7.67 -0.01 3.80
N GLY A 111 7.54 0.59 4.98
CA GLY A 111 7.18 -0.12 6.22
C GLY A 111 5.79 -0.74 6.17
N GLY A 112 4.87 -0.12 5.42
CA GLY A 112 3.64 -0.72 4.90
C GLY A 112 3.71 -0.72 3.38
N CYS A 113 3.02 -1.66 2.72
CA CYS A 113 3.06 -1.83 1.28
C CYS A 113 1.66 -1.93 0.70
N SER A 114 1.40 -1.24 -0.40
CA SER A 114 0.15 -1.37 -1.15
C SER A 114 0.33 -1.07 -2.63
N VAL A 115 -0.58 -1.60 -3.45
CA VAL A 115 -0.67 -1.34 -4.88
C VAL A 115 -2.02 -0.70 -5.15
N CYS A 116 -2.06 0.32 -6.01
CA CYS A 116 -3.26 1.08 -6.35
C CYS A 116 -3.41 1.23 -7.87
N ALA A 117 -4.58 0.94 -8.38
CA ALA A 117 -4.99 1.25 -9.75
C ALA A 117 -5.50 2.69 -9.83
N VAL A 118 -4.98 3.46 -10.76
CA VAL A 118 -5.38 4.84 -11.04
C VAL A 118 -5.75 4.97 -12.50
N GLU A 119 -6.94 5.47 -12.78
CA GLU A 119 -7.42 5.76 -14.11
C GLU A 119 -7.88 7.22 -14.14
N ASP A 120 -7.41 7.99 -15.11
CA ASP A 120 -7.70 9.41 -15.27
C ASP A 120 -7.41 10.22 -14.00
N GLY A 121 -6.27 9.93 -13.35
CA GLY A 121 -5.84 10.58 -12.12
C GLY A 121 -6.66 10.22 -10.87
N ARG A 122 -7.55 9.22 -10.93
CA ARG A 122 -8.45 8.81 -9.84
C ARG A 122 -8.19 7.38 -9.40
N SER A 123 -8.18 7.14 -8.10
CA SER A 123 -8.10 5.78 -7.57
C SER A 123 -9.34 4.96 -7.95
N ARG A 124 -9.11 3.77 -8.53
CA ARG A 124 -10.18 2.85 -8.96
C ARG A 124 -10.20 1.57 -8.15
N ASP A 125 -9.01 1.11 -7.72
CA ASP A 125 -8.83 -0.06 -6.85
C ASP A 125 -7.55 0.10 -6.03
N THR A 126 -7.46 -0.62 -4.91
CA THR A 126 -6.25 -0.65 -4.06
C THR A 126 -6.20 -1.94 -3.25
N THR A 127 -5.01 -2.42 -2.91
CA THR A 127 -4.85 -3.71 -2.22
C THR A 127 -5.24 -3.67 -0.76
N MET A 128 -4.93 -2.61 0.00
CA MET A 128 -5.38 -2.48 1.39
C MET A 128 -6.89 -2.25 1.44
N ALA A 129 -7.59 -2.96 2.32
CA ALA A 129 -9.04 -2.94 2.38
C ALA A 129 -9.58 -2.16 3.59
N LEU A 130 -10.14 -2.86 4.58
CA LEU A 130 -10.70 -2.28 5.81
C LEU A 130 -9.60 -1.70 6.69
N THR A 131 -8.44 -2.37 6.74
CA THR A 131 -7.28 -2.02 7.56
C THR A 131 -6.00 -2.03 6.72
N PRO A 132 -4.90 -1.44 7.21
CA PRO A 132 -3.59 -1.52 6.53
C PRO A 132 -2.92 -2.91 6.61
N LEU A 133 -3.60 -3.93 7.12
CA LEU A 133 -3.06 -5.29 7.27
C LEU A 133 -3.22 -6.11 5.98
N GLY A 134 -4.33 -5.93 5.25
CA GLY A 134 -4.63 -6.68 4.04
C GLY A 134 -3.80 -6.25 2.82
N GLY A 135 -4.00 -6.95 1.71
CA GLY A 135 -3.32 -6.73 0.44
C GLY A 135 -1.99 -7.46 0.31
N ILE A 136 -0.96 -6.78 -0.18
CA ILE A 136 0.37 -7.38 -0.35
C ILE A 136 1.13 -7.48 0.98
N PRO A 137 2.02 -8.47 1.15
CA PRO A 137 2.90 -8.54 2.32
C PRO A 137 3.71 -7.25 2.50
N SER A 138 4.13 -7.02 3.73
CA SER A 138 5.03 -5.91 4.09
C SER A 138 6.21 -6.47 4.90
N PRO A 139 7.17 -5.67 5.35
CA PRO A 139 8.26 -6.15 6.19
C PRO A 139 7.82 -6.99 7.39
N THR A 140 6.69 -6.63 8.05
CA THR A 140 6.20 -7.31 9.26
C THR A 140 4.72 -7.71 9.19
N ARG A 141 4.01 -7.44 8.07
CA ARG A 141 2.58 -7.72 7.92
C ARG A 141 2.36 -8.80 6.89
N SER A 142 1.39 -9.68 7.16
CA SER A 142 1.09 -10.83 6.31
C SER A 142 0.57 -10.47 4.92
N GLY A 143 -0.17 -9.37 4.78
CA GLY A 143 -1.04 -9.17 3.62
C GLY A 143 -2.24 -10.13 3.66
N ASP A 144 -2.85 -10.36 2.49
CA ASP A 144 -4.02 -11.22 2.36
C ASP A 144 -3.70 -12.68 2.69
N LEU A 145 -4.58 -13.27 3.49
CA LEU A 145 -4.55 -14.68 3.90
C LEU A 145 -5.91 -15.33 3.65
N ASP A 146 -5.93 -16.65 3.63
CA ASP A 146 -7.17 -17.41 3.73
C ASP A 146 -7.86 -17.14 5.07
N PRO A 147 -9.12 -16.64 5.09
CA PRO A 147 -9.87 -16.45 6.34
C PRO A 147 -10.01 -17.73 7.16
N GLY A 148 -10.02 -18.90 6.50
CA GLY A 148 -10.04 -20.21 7.17
C GLY A 148 -8.82 -20.45 8.05
N ALA A 149 -7.64 -19.93 7.66
CA ALA A 149 -6.44 -20.03 8.48
C ALA A 149 -6.60 -19.29 9.81
N LEU A 150 -7.25 -18.11 9.81
CA LEU A 150 -7.52 -17.34 11.03
C LEU A 150 -8.49 -18.08 11.96
N LEU A 151 -9.54 -18.66 11.37
CA LEU A 151 -10.52 -19.46 12.12
C LEU A 151 -9.89 -20.72 12.69
N TYR A 152 -8.95 -21.34 11.98
CA TYR A 152 -8.17 -22.49 12.48
C TYR A 152 -7.33 -22.10 13.70
N LEU A 153 -6.56 -21.01 13.63
CA LEU A 153 -5.74 -20.53 14.74
C LEU A 153 -6.58 -20.21 15.99
N LEU A 154 -7.73 -19.54 15.79
CA LEU A 154 -8.65 -19.23 16.90
C LEU A 154 -9.22 -20.48 17.58
N ARG A 155 -9.63 -21.47 16.77
CA ARG A 155 -10.40 -22.63 17.29
C ARG A 155 -9.53 -23.79 17.75
N HIS A 156 -8.44 -24.05 17.03
CA HIS A 156 -7.62 -25.24 17.25
C HIS A 156 -6.33 -24.94 18.02
N GLU A 157 -5.65 -23.84 17.70
CA GLU A 157 -4.43 -23.43 18.41
C GLU A 157 -4.74 -22.56 19.64
N ARG A 158 -6.02 -22.19 19.83
CA ARG A 158 -6.51 -21.39 20.99
C ARG A 158 -5.81 -20.03 21.12
N LEU A 159 -5.32 -19.47 20.03
CA LEU A 159 -4.83 -18.10 20.01
C LEU A 159 -6.03 -17.16 20.16
N ASP A 160 -5.88 -16.15 20.98
CA ASP A 160 -6.88 -15.08 21.06
C ASP A 160 -6.73 -14.07 19.93
N ALA A 161 -7.70 -13.18 19.79
CA ALA A 161 -7.70 -12.20 18.72
C ALA A 161 -6.48 -11.26 18.79
N GLN A 162 -6.00 -10.94 19.98
CA GLN A 162 -4.84 -10.06 20.18
C GLN A 162 -3.55 -10.75 19.73
N ALA A 163 -3.35 -12.02 20.06
CA ALA A 163 -2.19 -12.80 19.63
C ALA A 163 -2.16 -12.94 18.11
N ILE A 164 -3.33 -13.13 17.46
CA ILE A 164 -3.43 -13.18 16.01
C ILE A 164 -3.11 -11.81 15.40
N GLU A 165 -3.67 -10.73 15.93
CA GLU A 165 -3.40 -9.37 15.44
C GLU A 165 -1.90 -9.03 15.55
N ASP A 166 -1.27 -9.31 16.68
CA ASP A 166 0.17 -9.07 16.88
C ASP A 166 1.02 -9.93 15.95
N GLY A 167 0.65 -11.20 15.76
CA GLY A 167 1.30 -12.11 14.82
C GLY A 167 1.27 -11.56 13.39
N LEU A 168 0.09 -11.20 12.91
CA LEU A 168 -0.12 -10.75 11.53
C LEU A 168 0.45 -9.36 11.25
N SER A 169 0.51 -8.49 12.28
CA SER A 169 0.89 -7.08 12.10
C SER A 169 2.36 -6.79 12.37
N ARG A 170 3.03 -7.60 13.21
CA ARG A 170 4.37 -7.30 13.75
C ARG A 170 5.43 -8.35 13.46
N THR A 171 5.03 -9.62 13.30
CA THR A 171 5.96 -10.74 13.17
C THR A 171 5.76 -11.59 11.91
N ALA A 172 4.78 -11.24 11.10
CA ALA A 172 4.52 -11.85 9.78
C ALA A 172 5.34 -11.19 8.65
N GLY A 173 4.86 -11.30 7.42
CA GLY A 173 5.51 -10.71 6.24
C GLY A 173 6.90 -11.27 5.98
N LEU A 174 7.80 -10.39 5.56
CA LEU A 174 9.20 -10.79 5.32
C LEU A 174 9.88 -11.30 6.59
N ALA A 175 9.60 -10.65 7.72
CA ALA A 175 10.16 -11.05 9.02
C ALA A 175 9.71 -12.45 9.44
N GLY A 176 8.47 -12.83 9.14
CA GLY A 176 7.96 -14.17 9.44
C GLY A 176 8.62 -15.30 8.63
N ILE A 177 9.22 -14.98 7.48
CA ILE A 177 9.91 -15.94 6.62
C ILE A 177 11.41 -15.98 6.91
N ALA A 178 12.05 -14.79 7.02
CA ALA A 178 13.50 -14.64 7.06
C ALA A 178 14.04 -14.17 8.42
N GLY A 179 13.16 -14.02 9.45
CA GLY A 179 13.55 -13.54 10.77
C GLY A 179 13.66 -12.02 10.89
N HIS A 180 13.71 -11.29 9.78
CA HIS A 180 13.70 -9.82 9.75
C HIS A 180 13.13 -9.29 8.43
N GLY A 181 12.69 -8.01 8.43
CA GLY A 181 12.05 -7.38 7.26
C GLY A 181 12.92 -6.34 6.54
N ASP A 182 14.21 -6.22 6.83
CA ASP A 182 15.08 -5.25 6.14
C ASP A 182 15.42 -5.74 4.72
N MET A 183 14.80 -5.11 3.72
CA MET A 183 14.97 -5.49 2.31
C MET A 183 16.42 -5.36 1.83
N ARG A 184 17.23 -4.46 2.37
CA ARG A 184 18.63 -4.28 1.98
C ARG A 184 19.46 -5.51 2.38
N VAL A 185 19.20 -6.00 3.58
CA VAL A 185 19.85 -7.21 4.12
C VAL A 185 19.36 -8.44 3.36
N LEU A 186 18.04 -8.57 3.14
CA LEU A 186 17.46 -9.70 2.42
C LEU A 186 17.97 -9.82 0.97
N LEU A 187 18.12 -8.71 0.27
CA LEU A 187 18.66 -8.71 -1.10
C LEU A 187 20.14 -9.12 -1.16
N ALA A 188 20.91 -8.83 -0.12
CA ALA A 188 22.32 -9.17 -0.02
C ALA A 188 22.57 -10.60 0.52
N ASP A 189 21.58 -11.20 1.17
CA ASP A 189 21.68 -12.54 1.76
C ASP A 189 21.35 -13.62 0.71
N PRO A 190 22.31 -14.50 0.34
CA PRO A 190 22.07 -15.62 -0.57
C PRO A 190 21.34 -16.79 0.09
N GLY A 191 21.07 -16.74 1.39
CA GLY A 191 20.41 -17.81 2.15
C GLY A 191 18.99 -18.11 1.65
N PRO A 192 18.56 -19.37 1.71
CA PRO A 192 17.30 -19.81 1.08
C PRO A 192 16.06 -19.11 1.65
N GLN A 193 16.05 -18.79 2.94
CA GLN A 193 14.92 -18.10 3.58
C GLN A 193 14.83 -16.63 3.14
N ALA A 194 15.96 -15.94 3.03
CA ALA A 194 16.01 -14.56 2.54
C ALA A 194 15.56 -14.50 1.07
N GLN A 195 16.05 -15.41 0.22
CA GLN A 195 15.67 -15.47 -1.18
C GLN A 195 14.18 -15.84 -1.34
N LEU A 196 13.67 -16.78 -0.53
CA LEU A 196 12.23 -17.10 -0.52
C LEU A 196 11.38 -15.88 -0.14
N ALA A 197 11.77 -15.12 0.89
CA ALA A 197 11.06 -13.92 1.31
C ALA A 197 11.04 -12.85 0.21
N VAL A 198 12.18 -12.58 -0.44
CA VAL A 198 12.29 -11.61 -1.55
C VAL A 198 11.46 -12.08 -2.75
N ASP A 199 11.53 -13.35 -3.13
CA ASP A 199 10.80 -13.88 -4.28
C ASP A 199 9.30 -13.89 -4.05
N LEU A 200 8.84 -14.30 -2.85
CA LEU A 200 7.43 -14.22 -2.46
C LEU A 200 6.94 -12.77 -2.56
N PHE A 201 7.69 -11.82 -2.01
CA PHE A 201 7.33 -10.41 -2.04
C PHE A 201 7.24 -9.87 -3.46
N ALA A 202 8.25 -10.16 -4.30
CA ALA A 202 8.26 -9.75 -5.70
C ALA A 202 7.09 -10.34 -6.50
N VAL A 203 6.77 -11.64 -6.28
CA VAL A 203 5.64 -12.32 -6.92
C VAL A 203 4.32 -11.67 -6.52
N ARG A 204 4.09 -11.43 -5.22
CA ARG A 204 2.83 -10.83 -4.75
C ARG A 204 2.61 -9.41 -5.28
N ILE A 205 3.68 -8.61 -5.39
CA ILE A 205 3.61 -7.27 -5.99
C ILE A 205 3.29 -7.38 -7.47
N ALA A 206 3.99 -8.25 -8.22
CA ALA A 206 3.74 -8.44 -9.66
C ALA A 206 2.31 -8.91 -9.93
N GLN A 207 1.80 -9.89 -9.16
CA GLN A 207 0.42 -10.35 -9.23
C GLN A 207 -0.56 -9.20 -9.00
N SER A 208 -0.30 -8.36 -7.99
CA SER A 208 -1.16 -7.23 -7.67
C SER A 208 -1.13 -6.16 -8.76
N ILE A 209 0.03 -5.87 -9.36
CA ILE A 209 0.13 -4.95 -10.51
C ILE A 209 -0.71 -5.47 -11.68
N ALA A 210 -0.60 -6.75 -12.02
CA ALA A 210 -1.38 -7.36 -13.09
C ALA A 210 -2.90 -7.34 -12.80
N ALA A 211 -3.30 -7.66 -11.56
CA ALA A 211 -4.70 -7.59 -11.12
C ALA A 211 -5.26 -6.18 -11.22
N MET A 212 -4.52 -5.17 -10.75
CA MET A 212 -4.90 -3.76 -10.85
C MET A 212 -5.04 -3.30 -12.30
N ALA A 213 -4.08 -3.67 -13.18
CA ALA A 213 -4.14 -3.39 -14.60
C ALA A 213 -5.39 -4.02 -15.26
N THR A 214 -5.74 -5.24 -14.86
CA THR A 214 -6.98 -5.91 -15.31
C THR A 214 -8.22 -5.13 -14.89
N GLY A 215 -8.27 -4.63 -13.65
CA GLY A 215 -9.41 -3.88 -13.12
C GLY A 215 -9.70 -2.56 -13.85
N ILE A 216 -8.68 -1.94 -14.46
CA ILE A 216 -8.79 -0.70 -15.24
C ILE A 216 -8.64 -0.91 -16.77
N GLY A 217 -8.64 -2.17 -17.22
CA GLY A 217 -8.66 -2.51 -18.65
C GLY A 217 -7.37 -2.22 -19.40
N GLY A 218 -6.22 -2.15 -18.73
CA GLY A 218 -4.91 -1.96 -19.35
C GLY A 218 -3.89 -1.29 -18.45
N LEU A 219 -2.71 -0.98 -19.03
CA LEU A 219 -1.58 -0.45 -18.28
C LEU A 219 -0.74 0.45 -19.16
N ASP A 220 -0.64 1.72 -18.82
CA ASP A 220 0.17 2.70 -19.53
C ASP A 220 1.39 3.13 -18.67
N HIS A 221 1.26 3.08 -17.31
CA HIS A 221 2.33 3.44 -16.39
C HIS A 221 2.38 2.50 -15.18
N VAL A 222 3.60 2.19 -14.71
CA VAL A 222 3.87 1.63 -13.38
C VAL A 222 4.70 2.64 -12.59
N VAL A 223 4.31 2.92 -11.35
CA VAL A 223 5.00 3.89 -10.49
C VAL A 223 5.43 3.22 -9.19
N PHE A 224 6.72 3.10 -8.97
CA PHE A 224 7.29 2.64 -7.71
C PHE A 224 7.56 3.84 -6.79
N SER A 225 7.18 3.71 -5.51
CA SER A 225 7.43 4.72 -4.48
C SER A 225 7.64 4.06 -3.10
N GLY A 226 7.96 4.88 -2.10
CA GLY A 226 8.30 4.41 -0.76
C GLY A 226 9.73 3.93 -0.65
N GLY A 227 10.24 3.80 0.58
CA GLY A 227 11.65 3.55 0.84
C GLY A 227 12.21 2.28 0.20
N ILE A 228 11.44 1.20 0.15
CA ILE A 228 11.80 -0.05 -0.53
C ILE A 228 11.65 0.13 -2.05
N GLY A 229 10.50 0.63 -2.51
CA GLY A 229 10.21 0.81 -3.93
C GLY A 229 11.23 1.69 -4.63
N HIS A 230 11.61 2.80 -4.00
CA HIS A 230 12.56 3.76 -4.53
C HIS A 230 14.02 3.26 -4.50
N ARG A 231 14.43 2.60 -3.39
CA ARG A 231 15.86 2.33 -3.11
C ARG A 231 16.32 0.90 -3.40
N ALA A 232 15.44 0.02 -3.89
CA ALA A 232 15.79 -1.39 -4.14
C ALA A 232 15.71 -1.75 -5.63
N PRO A 233 16.72 -1.37 -6.46
CA PRO A 233 16.71 -1.65 -7.90
C PRO A 233 16.61 -3.15 -8.20
N GLY A 234 17.29 -4.02 -7.44
CA GLY A 234 17.22 -5.47 -7.59
C GLY A 234 15.80 -6.03 -7.35
N LEU A 235 15.02 -5.43 -6.43
CA LEU A 235 13.63 -5.82 -6.22
C LEU A 235 12.75 -5.38 -7.40
N ARG A 236 12.90 -4.13 -7.89
CA ARG A 236 12.15 -3.66 -9.06
C ARG A 236 12.42 -4.54 -10.27
N ALA A 237 13.68 -4.94 -10.48
CA ALA A 237 14.06 -5.86 -11.56
C ALA A 237 13.36 -7.21 -11.43
N ARG A 238 13.30 -7.82 -10.22
CA ARG A 238 12.59 -9.08 -9.97
C ARG A 238 11.09 -8.97 -10.22
N ILE A 239 10.46 -7.83 -9.87
CA ILE A 239 9.04 -7.57 -10.10
C ILE A 239 8.76 -7.45 -11.59
N ILE A 240 9.48 -6.57 -12.30
CA ILE A 240 9.25 -6.27 -13.71
C ILE A 240 9.54 -7.46 -14.60
N ALA A 241 10.56 -8.27 -14.29
CA ALA A 241 10.85 -9.50 -15.02
C ALA A 241 9.64 -10.46 -15.09
N ARG A 242 8.75 -10.44 -14.10
CA ARG A 242 7.52 -11.24 -14.07
C ARG A 242 6.36 -10.64 -14.88
N LEU A 243 6.52 -9.40 -15.31
CA LEU A 243 5.49 -8.62 -16.02
C LEU A 243 5.86 -8.33 -17.48
N GLY A 244 6.91 -8.96 -18.00
CA GLY A 244 7.33 -8.81 -19.41
C GLY A 244 6.24 -9.16 -20.41
N TRP A 245 5.35 -10.08 -20.09
CA TRP A 245 4.19 -10.42 -20.91
C TRP A 245 3.13 -9.29 -21.01
N LEU A 246 3.18 -8.27 -20.12
CA LEU A 246 2.41 -7.02 -20.23
C LEU A 246 3.17 -5.93 -21.01
N GLY A 247 4.32 -6.26 -21.60
CA GLY A 247 5.17 -5.33 -22.32
C GLY A 247 6.08 -4.47 -21.41
N LEU A 248 6.16 -4.78 -20.12
CA LEU A 248 7.02 -4.05 -19.20
C LEU A 248 8.48 -4.50 -19.33
N ALA A 249 9.39 -3.55 -19.51
CA ALA A 249 10.83 -3.79 -19.54
C ALA A 249 11.58 -2.63 -18.87
N LEU A 250 12.60 -2.94 -18.05
CA LEU A 250 13.47 -1.94 -17.43
C LEU A 250 14.66 -1.57 -18.33
N ALA A 251 15.09 -0.32 -18.26
CA ALA A 251 16.45 0.11 -18.62
C ALA A 251 17.36 -0.19 -17.41
N PRO A 252 18.26 -1.17 -17.47
CA PRO A 252 19.03 -1.62 -16.30
C PRO A 252 19.86 -0.50 -15.68
N ASP A 253 20.58 0.26 -16.50
CA ASP A 253 21.46 1.34 -16.03
C ASP A 253 20.67 2.46 -15.34
N ASP A 254 19.54 2.87 -15.88
CA ASP A 254 18.67 3.89 -15.27
C ASP A 254 18.03 3.39 -13.96
N ASN A 255 17.64 2.10 -13.94
CA ASN A 255 17.11 1.47 -12.73
C ASN A 255 18.15 1.43 -11.62
N ASP A 256 19.39 1.05 -11.92
CA ASP A 256 20.48 0.94 -10.95
C ASP A 256 20.96 2.32 -10.49
N ALA A 257 20.94 3.32 -11.39
CA ALA A 257 21.22 4.71 -11.05
C ALA A 257 20.11 5.38 -10.22
N GLY A 258 18.92 4.73 -10.11
CA GLY A 258 17.78 5.29 -9.40
C GLY A 258 17.17 6.49 -10.12
N ALA A 259 17.25 6.52 -11.45
CA ALA A 259 16.61 7.55 -12.28
C ALA A 259 15.10 7.61 -12.03
N THR A 260 14.48 8.76 -12.32
CA THR A 260 13.02 8.92 -12.13
C THR A 260 12.22 8.11 -13.15
N ARG A 261 12.70 8.02 -14.40
CA ARG A 261 12.14 7.16 -15.43
C ARG A 261 13.11 6.02 -15.71
N ILE A 262 12.63 4.78 -15.67
CA ILE A 262 13.46 3.56 -15.66
C ILE A 262 13.00 2.48 -16.66
N ASP A 263 12.10 2.80 -17.60
CA ASP A 263 11.63 1.89 -18.63
C ASP A 263 12.56 1.82 -19.84
N ALA A 264 12.54 0.71 -20.55
CA ALA A 264 13.33 0.49 -21.77
C ALA A 264 12.74 1.15 -23.04
N ALA A 265 11.98 2.23 -22.91
CA ALA A 265 11.38 3.02 -23.99
C ALA A 265 10.41 2.25 -24.94
N SER A 266 10.09 1.00 -24.65
CA SER A 266 9.09 0.21 -25.39
C SER A 266 8.08 -0.38 -24.40
N GLY A 267 6.79 -0.05 -24.57
CA GLY A 267 5.73 -0.49 -23.67
C GLY A 267 5.34 0.54 -22.61
N PRO A 268 4.67 0.11 -21.52
CA PRO A 268 4.26 1.02 -20.45
C PRO A 268 5.44 1.70 -19.78
N ALA A 269 5.30 2.99 -19.44
CA ALA A 269 6.33 3.76 -18.75
C ALA A 269 6.51 3.26 -17.30
N ILE A 270 7.75 3.22 -16.82
CA ILE A 270 8.07 2.80 -15.45
C ILE A 270 8.78 3.94 -14.73
N TRP A 271 8.22 4.32 -13.60
CA TRP A 271 8.66 5.45 -12.79
C TRP A 271 9.17 5.01 -11.42
N ASN A 272 10.21 5.70 -10.96
CA ASN A 272 10.80 5.54 -9.64
C ASN A 272 10.74 6.89 -8.91
N VAL A 273 9.87 7.00 -7.90
CA VAL A 273 9.56 8.25 -7.19
C VAL A 273 10.01 8.13 -5.74
N ALA A 274 10.74 9.16 -5.24
CA ALA A 274 11.25 9.24 -3.88
C ALA A 274 10.14 9.52 -2.84
#